data_007a8a4e1ea9be2b21de637e22fae29e
#
_entry.id   007a8a4e1ea9be2b21de637e22fae29e
#
_cell.length_a   1.000
_cell.length_b   1.000
_cell.length_c   1.000
_cell.angle_alpha   90.00
_cell.angle_beta   90.00
_cell.angle_gamma   90.00
#
_symmetry.space_group_name_H-M   'P 1'
#
loop_
_entity.id
_entity.type
_entity.pdbx_description
1 polymer ?
#
loop_
_entity_poly.entity_id
_entity_poly.type
_entity_poly.pdbx_seq_one_letter_code
_entity_poly.pdbx_strand_id
1 'polypeptide(L)'
;EDFDVVIAATGDDKVNVVLSLLSKTEFAVPRVVARVNDPRNEWLFDEAWGVDVAVSTPRMLASLVEEAVSVGDLVRLMAFSKGQANLVEITLPDDTPWGGKPVKRLDLPRDVALVTILRGPRVIVPEGDEPLEGGDELLFVAVAEVEGVLRELLLHPEQR
;
A
#
# COMPACT_ATOMS: atom_id res chain seq x y z
N GLU A 1 21.82 18.34 -21.53
CA GLU A 1 21.72 18.07 -20.08
C GLU A 1 21.01 16.74 -19.94
N ASP A 2 21.63 15.81 -19.25
CA ASP A 2 21.06 14.50 -18.99
C ASP A 2 20.23 14.61 -17.71
N PHE A 3 18.99 14.16 -17.75
CA PHE A 3 18.11 14.11 -16.59
C PHE A 3 18.00 12.65 -16.12
N ASP A 4 18.19 12.42 -14.83
CA ASP A 4 18.03 11.07 -14.25
C ASP A 4 16.58 10.70 -14.02
N VAL A 5 15.72 11.69 -13.78
CA VAL A 5 14.29 11.50 -13.48
C VAL A 5 13.47 12.63 -14.11
N VAL A 6 12.34 12.26 -14.70
CA VAL A 6 11.29 13.21 -15.11
C VAL A 6 10.02 12.90 -14.35
N ILE A 7 9.33 13.95 -13.87
CA ILE A 7 8.02 13.84 -13.20
C ILE A 7 6.98 14.57 -14.05
N ALA A 8 6.10 13.82 -14.70
CA ALA A 8 4.96 14.33 -15.46
C ALA A 8 3.76 14.51 -14.50
N ALA A 9 3.58 15.71 -13.96
CA ALA A 9 2.60 15.99 -12.91
C ALA A 9 1.64 17.14 -13.26
N THR A 10 1.24 17.24 -14.53
CA THR A 10 0.25 18.23 -14.98
C THR A 10 -1.18 17.84 -14.54
N GLY A 11 -2.14 18.75 -14.73
CA GLY A 11 -3.56 18.48 -14.48
C GLY A 11 -4.28 17.66 -15.57
N ASP A 12 -3.58 17.26 -16.63
CA ASP A 12 -4.14 16.52 -17.76
C ASP A 12 -3.40 15.18 -17.96
N ASP A 13 -4.14 14.09 -17.87
CA ASP A 13 -3.59 12.73 -18.01
C ASP A 13 -2.99 12.46 -19.38
N LYS A 14 -3.58 13.00 -20.44
CA LYS A 14 -3.06 12.82 -21.82
C LYS A 14 -1.72 13.51 -21.98
N VAL A 15 -1.58 14.70 -21.40
CA VAL A 15 -0.32 15.44 -21.39
C VAL A 15 0.73 14.66 -20.60
N ASN A 16 0.37 14.11 -19.44
CA ASN A 16 1.30 13.33 -18.61
C ASN A 16 1.81 12.07 -19.35
N VAL A 17 0.92 11.33 -20.03
CA VAL A 17 1.30 10.16 -20.83
C VAL A 17 2.22 10.55 -21.99
N VAL A 18 1.89 11.61 -22.74
CA VAL A 18 2.71 12.07 -23.86
C VAL A 18 4.10 12.55 -23.38
N LEU A 19 4.16 13.31 -22.29
CA LEU A 19 5.42 13.73 -21.69
C LEU A 19 6.27 12.51 -21.26
N SER A 20 5.64 11.50 -20.68
CA SER A 20 6.34 10.28 -20.27
C SER A 20 6.94 9.54 -21.46
N LEU A 21 6.15 9.34 -22.51
CA LEU A 21 6.60 8.68 -23.72
C LEU A 21 7.77 9.43 -24.37
N LEU A 22 7.64 10.75 -24.58
CA LEU A 22 8.70 11.57 -25.17
C LEU A 22 9.97 11.57 -24.31
N SER A 23 9.83 11.60 -22.98
CA SER A 23 10.99 11.53 -22.06
C SER A 23 11.79 10.25 -22.27
N LYS A 24 11.12 9.13 -22.52
CA LYS A 24 11.79 7.84 -22.81
C LYS A 24 12.36 7.78 -24.22
N THR A 25 11.53 8.12 -25.23
CA THR A 25 11.88 7.86 -26.63
C THR A 25 12.83 8.88 -27.21
N GLU A 26 12.68 10.18 -26.88
CA GLU A 26 13.49 11.26 -27.45
C GLU A 26 14.68 11.64 -26.56
N PHE A 27 14.52 11.50 -25.25
CA PHE A 27 15.53 11.96 -24.31
C PHE A 27 16.17 10.83 -23.49
N ALA A 28 15.78 9.59 -23.71
CA ALA A 28 16.32 8.39 -23.06
C ALA A 28 16.41 8.52 -21.51
N VAL A 29 15.43 9.20 -20.90
CA VAL A 29 15.40 9.43 -19.45
C VAL A 29 15.27 8.09 -18.71
N PRO A 30 16.17 7.77 -17.77
CA PRO A 30 16.18 6.47 -17.11
C PRO A 30 14.91 6.19 -16.32
N ARG A 31 14.32 7.21 -15.68
CA ARG A 31 13.17 7.06 -14.80
C ARG A 31 12.12 8.14 -15.03
N VAL A 32 10.88 7.71 -15.27
CA VAL A 32 9.74 8.61 -15.45
C VAL A 32 8.65 8.26 -14.45
N VAL A 33 8.25 9.27 -13.68
CA VAL A 33 7.12 9.19 -12.75
C VAL A 33 5.97 10.01 -13.33
N ALA A 34 4.77 9.46 -13.37
CA ALA A 34 3.63 10.17 -13.92
C ALA A 34 2.45 10.21 -12.96
N ARG A 35 1.82 11.38 -12.85
CA ARG A 35 0.60 11.58 -12.07
C ARG A 35 -0.62 11.15 -12.87
N VAL A 36 -1.47 10.35 -12.23
CA VAL A 36 -2.81 9.99 -12.70
C VAL A 36 -3.82 10.89 -12.01
N ASN A 37 -4.56 11.67 -12.78
CA ASN A 37 -5.61 12.55 -12.26
C ASN A 37 -6.98 11.85 -12.23
N ASP A 38 -7.26 11.00 -13.23
CA ASP A 38 -8.49 10.22 -13.30
C ASP A 38 -8.17 8.71 -13.23
N PRO A 39 -8.63 7.98 -12.20
CA PRO A 39 -8.38 6.54 -12.07
C PRO A 39 -8.83 5.70 -13.28
N ARG A 40 -9.79 6.18 -14.08
CA ARG A 40 -10.24 5.52 -15.31
C ARG A 40 -9.16 5.48 -16.39
N ASN A 41 -8.17 6.36 -16.32
CA ASN A 41 -7.06 6.45 -17.26
C ASN A 41 -5.81 5.69 -16.79
N GLU A 42 -5.82 5.10 -15.60
CA GLU A 42 -4.65 4.48 -14.97
C GLU A 42 -4.01 3.38 -15.83
N TRP A 43 -4.82 2.67 -16.60
CA TRP A 43 -4.37 1.64 -17.54
C TRP A 43 -3.45 2.15 -18.66
N LEU A 44 -3.43 3.48 -18.92
CA LEU A 44 -2.53 4.12 -19.88
C LEU A 44 -1.14 4.39 -19.31
N PHE A 45 -0.99 4.32 -17.97
CA PHE A 45 0.24 4.70 -17.29
C PHE A 45 1.11 3.48 -16.99
N ASP A 46 1.61 2.85 -18.04
CA ASP A 46 2.45 1.66 -17.99
C ASP A 46 3.79 1.85 -18.74
N GLU A 47 4.60 0.81 -18.72
CA GLU A 47 5.93 0.81 -19.38
C GLU A 47 5.82 1.03 -20.91
N ALA A 48 4.73 0.62 -21.56
CA ALA A 48 4.52 0.81 -23.00
C ALA A 48 4.37 2.28 -23.37
N TRP A 49 3.87 3.09 -22.43
CA TRP A 49 3.76 4.54 -22.54
C TRP A 49 4.90 5.30 -21.85
N GLY A 50 5.96 4.61 -21.48
CA GLY A 50 7.16 5.19 -20.90
C GLY A 50 7.01 5.62 -19.43
N VAL A 51 6.06 5.04 -18.70
CA VAL A 51 5.85 5.32 -17.29
C VAL A 51 6.46 4.21 -16.44
N ASP A 52 7.45 4.55 -15.62
CA ASP A 52 8.04 3.59 -14.68
C ASP A 52 7.26 3.54 -13.37
N VAL A 53 6.69 4.68 -12.95
CA VAL A 53 5.88 4.78 -11.72
C VAL A 53 4.66 5.65 -11.98
N ALA A 54 3.48 5.08 -11.83
CA ALA A 54 2.22 5.82 -11.85
C ALA A 54 1.79 6.20 -10.42
N VAL A 55 1.46 7.47 -10.20
CA VAL A 55 0.98 8.00 -8.91
C VAL A 55 -0.44 8.51 -9.07
N SER A 56 -1.41 7.77 -8.57
CA SER A 56 -2.81 8.17 -8.60
C SER A 56 -3.17 8.98 -7.35
N THR A 57 -3.27 10.30 -7.50
CA THR A 57 -3.67 11.20 -6.41
C THR A 57 -5.05 10.86 -5.83
N PRO A 58 -6.09 10.55 -6.65
CA PRO A 58 -7.39 10.16 -6.10
C PRO A 58 -7.35 8.87 -5.28
N ARG A 59 -6.57 7.87 -5.70
CA ARG A 59 -6.41 6.63 -4.94
C ARG A 59 -5.70 6.86 -3.61
N MET A 60 -4.64 7.66 -3.60
CA MET A 60 -3.94 8.01 -2.38
C MET A 60 -4.86 8.73 -1.38
N LEU A 61 -5.67 9.69 -1.86
CA LEU A 61 -6.66 10.37 -1.02
C LEU A 61 -7.72 9.41 -0.50
N ALA A 62 -8.24 8.51 -1.36
CA ALA A 62 -9.21 7.51 -0.94
C ALA A 62 -8.65 6.60 0.15
N SER A 63 -7.41 6.10 -0.01
CA SER A 63 -6.75 5.27 1.01
C SER A 63 -6.58 6.00 2.34
N LEU A 64 -6.18 7.29 2.32
CA LEU A 64 -6.06 8.09 3.54
C LEU A 64 -7.43 8.34 4.22
N VAL A 65 -8.51 8.48 3.45
CA VAL A 65 -9.86 8.61 4.00
C VAL A 65 -10.34 7.27 4.55
N GLU A 66 -10.10 6.18 3.83
CA GLU A 66 -10.43 4.84 4.31
C GLU A 66 -9.70 4.55 5.62
N GLU A 67 -8.40 4.80 5.69
CA GLU A 67 -7.60 4.65 6.91
C GLU A 67 -8.20 5.49 8.07
N ALA A 68 -8.56 6.75 7.82
CA ALA A 68 -9.08 7.63 8.86
C ALA A 68 -10.48 7.25 9.40
N VAL A 69 -11.27 6.46 8.64
CA VAL A 69 -12.64 6.08 9.03
C VAL A 69 -12.81 4.60 9.34
N SER A 70 -11.82 3.76 8.99
CA SER A 70 -11.90 2.30 9.11
C SER A 70 -11.17 1.83 10.35
N VAL A 71 -11.92 1.62 11.43
CA VAL A 71 -11.44 0.82 12.56
C VAL A 71 -11.96 -0.61 12.38
N GLY A 72 -11.05 -1.59 12.38
CA GLY A 72 -11.45 -2.99 12.25
C GLY A 72 -11.72 -3.44 10.81
N ASP A 73 -11.08 -2.85 9.82
CA ASP A 73 -11.03 -3.36 8.45
C ASP A 73 -9.58 -3.34 7.90
N LEU A 74 -9.35 -4.02 6.79
CA LEU A 74 -8.06 -4.00 6.09
C LEU A 74 -8.04 -2.86 5.08
N VAL A 75 -7.10 -1.94 5.25
CA VAL A 75 -6.88 -0.79 4.38
C VAL A 75 -5.63 -0.99 3.53
N ARG A 76 -5.74 -0.83 2.22
CA ARG A 76 -4.58 -0.87 1.33
C ARG A 76 -3.98 0.52 1.17
N LEU A 77 -2.82 0.76 1.79
CA LEU A 77 -2.14 2.05 1.77
C LEU A 77 -1.38 2.29 0.46
N MET A 78 -0.70 1.26 -0.07
CA MET A 78 0.13 1.39 -1.25
C MET A 78 0.31 0.05 -1.98
N ALA A 79 0.31 0.08 -3.32
CA ALA A 79 0.74 -1.04 -4.14
C ALA A 79 2.22 -0.89 -4.51
N PHE A 80 3.01 -1.94 -4.35
CA PHE A 80 4.39 -1.97 -4.84
C PHE A 80 4.45 -2.28 -6.33
N SER A 81 5.58 -1.94 -6.93
CA SER A 81 5.82 -2.10 -8.38
C SER A 81 5.40 -3.48 -8.88
N LYS A 82 4.63 -3.49 -9.98
CA LYS A 82 4.06 -4.65 -10.67
C LYS A 82 2.84 -5.29 -9.99
N GLY A 83 2.24 -4.66 -8.97
CA GLY A 83 0.98 -5.12 -8.37
C GLY A 83 1.04 -6.48 -7.66
N GLN A 84 2.23 -6.99 -7.40
CA GLN A 84 2.41 -8.31 -6.76
C GLN A 84 2.32 -8.26 -5.25
N ALA A 85 2.61 -7.11 -4.63
CA ALA A 85 2.50 -6.94 -3.19
C ALA A 85 1.96 -5.55 -2.86
N ASN A 86 1.28 -5.46 -1.74
CA ASN A 86 0.70 -4.23 -1.21
C ASN A 86 1.20 -3.98 0.21
N LEU A 87 1.33 -2.72 0.58
CA LEU A 87 1.37 -2.31 1.97
C LEU A 87 -0.08 -2.16 2.43
N VAL A 88 -0.45 -2.94 3.42
CA VAL A 88 -1.79 -2.94 3.99
C VAL A 88 -1.72 -2.69 5.49
N GLU A 89 -2.76 -2.09 6.03
CA GLU A 89 -2.92 -1.81 7.45
C GLU A 89 -4.20 -2.45 7.97
N ILE A 90 -4.13 -2.90 9.22
CA ILE A 90 -5.29 -3.35 9.99
C ILE A 90 -5.19 -2.76 11.38
N THR A 91 -6.17 -1.96 11.78
CA THR A 91 -6.32 -1.50 13.15
C THR A 91 -7.10 -2.53 13.96
N LEU A 92 -6.49 -3.04 15.01
CA LEU A 92 -7.15 -4.00 15.91
C LEU A 92 -8.26 -3.29 16.71
N PRO A 93 -9.48 -3.85 16.76
CA PRO A 93 -10.52 -3.35 17.66
C PRO A 93 -10.08 -3.34 19.13
N ASP A 94 -10.63 -2.44 19.94
CA ASP A 94 -10.29 -2.35 21.38
C ASP A 94 -10.56 -3.65 22.13
N ASP A 95 -11.58 -4.40 21.73
CA ASP A 95 -12.00 -5.69 22.28
C ASP A 95 -11.41 -6.89 21.50
N THR A 96 -10.32 -6.69 20.77
CA THR A 96 -9.69 -7.71 19.95
C THR A 96 -9.36 -8.98 20.76
N PRO A 97 -9.64 -10.18 20.25
CA PRO A 97 -9.23 -11.44 20.88
C PRO A 97 -7.71 -11.66 20.87
N TRP A 98 -6.97 -10.79 20.18
CA TRP A 98 -5.50 -10.79 20.14
C TRP A 98 -4.86 -10.02 21.29
N GLY A 99 -5.63 -9.24 22.06
CA GLY A 99 -5.13 -8.46 23.18
C GLY A 99 -4.31 -9.31 24.18
N GLY A 100 -3.08 -8.89 24.46
CA GLY A 100 -2.12 -9.57 25.33
C GLY A 100 -1.45 -10.82 24.71
N LYS A 101 -1.82 -11.23 23.50
CA LYS A 101 -1.17 -12.36 22.82
C LYS A 101 0.07 -11.88 22.07
N PRO A 102 1.18 -12.64 22.10
CA PRO A 102 2.39 -12.26 21.39
C PRO A 102 2.25 -12.44 19.88
N VAL A 103 2.94 -11.59 19.11
CA VAL A 103 2.96 -11.58 17.63
C VAL A 103 3.18 -12.96 17.01
N LYS A 104 4.05 -13.79 17.60
CA LYS A 104 4.30 -15.18 17.14
C LYS A 104 3.07 -16.08 17.12
N ARG A 105 1.98 -15.69 17.79
CA ARG A 105 0.71 -16.43 17.80
C ARG A 105 -0.18 -16.13 16.61
N LEU A 106 0.17 -15.11 15.81
CA LEU A 106 -0.67 -14.72 14.66
C LEU A 106 -0.73 -15.78 13.55
N ASP A 107 0.22 -16.73 13.50
CA ASP A 107 0.29 -17.77 12.46
C ASP A 107 -0.01 -17.20 11.05
N LEU A 108 0.80 -16.19 10.67
CA LEU A 108 0.62 -15.45 9.44
C LEU A 108 0.74 -16.37 8.21
N PRO A 109 -0.09 -16.18 7.18
CA PRO A 109 0.03 -16.90 5.91
C PRO A 109 1.42 -16.70 5.28
N ARG A 110 1.78 -17.60 4.36
CA ARG A 110 2.94 -17.36 3.48
C ARG A 110 2.69 -16.10 2.64
N ASP A 111 3.77 -15.41 2.27
CA ASP A 111 3.73 -14.18 1.46
C ASP A 111 3.07 -12.98 2.17
N VAL A 112 3.07 -13.00 3.52
CA VAL A 112 2.70 -11.91 4.41
C VAL A 112 3.83 -11.65 5.40
N ALA A 113 4.19 -10.39 5.57
CA ALA A 113 5.15 -9.95 6.58
C ALA A 113 4.58 -8.79 7.39
N LEU A 114 4.51 -8.94 8.72
CA LEU A 114 4.25 -7.83 9.63
C LEU A 114 5.51 -6.95 9.70
N VAL A 115 5.40 -5.71 9.26
CA VAL A 115 6.53 -4.78 9.13
C VAL A 115 6.72 -3.96 10.38
N THR A 116 5.63 -3.43 10.93
CA THR A 116 5.66 -2.61 12.14
C THR A 116 4.29 -2.58 12.81
N ILE A 117 4.28 -2.20 14.08
CA ILE A 117 3.08 -1.93 14.87
C ILE A 117 3.15 -0.47 15.29
N LEU A 118 2.08 0.29 15.01
CA LEU A 118 1.92 1.64 15.53
C LEU A 118 0.97 1.58 16.72
N ARG A 119 1.41 2.06 17.88
CA ARG A 119 0.63 2.11 19.10
C ARG A 119 0.62 3.55 19.61
N GLY A 120 -0.39 4.31 19.22
CA GLY A 120 -0.41 5.75 19.42
C GLY A 120 0.85 6.41 18.83
N PRO A 121 1.67 7.13 19.58
CA PRO A 121 2.87 7.78 19.04
C PRO A 121 4.09 6.84 18.92
N ARG A 122 3.96 5.57 19.24
CA ARG A 122 5.10 4.63 19.28
C ARG A 122 5.15 3.79 18.01
N VAL A 123 6.35 3.67 17.44
CA VAL A 123 6.67 2.71 16.38
C VAL A 123 7.35 1.50 17.02
N ILE A 124 6.77 0.32 16.88
CA ILE A 124 7.22 -0.91 17.52
C ILE A 124 7.69 -1.88 16.44
N VAL A 125 8.90 -2.41 16.61
CA VAL A 125 9.40 -3.52 15.80
C VAL A 125 8.67 -4.79 16.27
N PRO A 126 8.01 -5.54 15.35
CA PRO A 126 7.19 -6.69 15.74
C PRO A 126 8.05 -7.92 16.07
N GLU A 127 8.67 -7.92 17.23
CA GLU A 127 9.35 -9.10 17.73
C GLU A 127 8.33 -10.19 18.09
N GLY A 128 8.75 -11.46 18.00
CA GLY A 128 7.84 -12.58 18.21
C GLY A 128 7.13 -12.58 19.57
N ASP A 129 7.77 -12.04 20.60
CA ASP A 129 7.23 -11.97 21.96
C ASP A 129 6.50 -10.66 22.29
N GLU A 130 6.47 -9.69 21.34
CA GLU A 130 5.73 -8.44 21.53
C GLU A 130 4.24 -8.73 21.70
N PRO A 131 3.59 -8.29 22.80
CA PRO A 131 2.17 -8.46 22.99
C PRO A 131 1.38 -7.46 22.15
N LEU A 132 0.30 -7.92 21.54
CA LEU A 132 -0.64 -7.06 20.81
C LEU A 132 -1.61 -6.41 21.78
N GLU A 133 -2.08 -5.21 21.44
CA GLU A 133 -3.08 -4.45 22.21
C GLU A 133 -4.24 -4.01 21.30
N GLY A 134 -5.40 -3.76 21.89
CA GLY A 134 -6.49 -3.10 21.18
C GLY A 134 -6.07 -1.69 20.75
N GLY A 135 -6.48 -1.27 19.54
CA GLY A 135 -6.06 -0.02 18.93
C GLY A 135 -4.67 -0.05 18.28
N ASP A 136 -3.95 -1.20 18.28
CA ASP A 136 -2.72 -1.34 17.51
C ASP A 136 -3.02 -1.27 16.01
N GLU A 137 -2.28 -0.43 15.29
CA GLU A 137 -2.27 -0.38 13.83
C GLU A 137 -1.15 -1.30 13.31
N LEU A 138 -1.53 -2.40 12.69
CA LEU A 138 -0.60 -3.42 12.20
C LEU A 138 -0.33 -3.20 10.71
N LEU A 139 0.91 -2.89 10.34
CA LEU A 139 1.30 -2.70 8.95
C LEU A 139 1.94 -3.97 8.39
N PHE A 140 1.36 -4.45 7.28
CA PHE A 140 1.82 -5.65 6.60
C PHE A 140 2.25 -5.35 5.16
N VAL A 141 3.22 -6.12 4.67
CA VAL A 141 3.42 -6.31 3.24
C VAL A 141 2.83 -7.67 2.89
N ALA A 142 1.86 -7.69 1.98
CA ALA A 142 1.11 -8.88 1.61
C ALA A 142 0.85 -8.92 0.09
N VAL A 143 0.80 -10.10 -0.51
CA VAL A 143 0.30 -10.26 -1.87
C VAL A 143 -1.23 -10.16 -1.87
N ALA A 144 -1.82 -9.65 -2.95
CA ALA A 144 -3.25 -9.35 -3.02
C ALA A 144 -4.14 -10.58 -2.72
N GLU A 145 -3.69 -11.78 -3.10
CA GLU A 145 -4.43 -13.02 -2.94
C GLU A 145 -4.62 -13.43 -1.46
N VAL A 146 -3.75 -13.00 -0.56
CA VAL A 146 -3.80 -13.37 0.87
C VAL A 146 -4.40 -12.29 1.77
N GLU A 147 -4.71 -11.10 1.25
CA GLU A 147 -5.31 -10.01 2.03
C GLU A 147 -6.62 -10.41 2.72
N GLY A 148 -7.49 -11.15 2.01
CA GLY A 148 -8.73 -11.67 2.58
C GLY A 148 -8.51 -12.64 3.73
N VAL A 149 -7.51 -13.52 3.61
CA VAL A 149 -7.14 -14.47 4.68
C VAL A 149 -6.57 -13.74 5.88
N LEU A 150 -5.75 -12.72 5.65
CA LEU A 150 -5.15 -11.89 6.70
C LEU A 150 -6.25 -11.13 7.48
N ARG A 151 -7.20 -10.56 6.77
CA ARG A 151 -8.36 -9.87 7.35
C ARG A 151 -9.17 -10.81 8.27
N GLU A 152 -9.55 -11.98 7.77
CA GLU A 152 -10.30 -12.97 8.55
C GLU A 152 -9.51 -13.44 9.79
N LEU A 153 -8.21 -13.66 9.65
CA LEU A 153 -7.35 -14.05 10.75
C LEU A 153 -7.37 -13.04 11.90
N LEU A 154 -7.27 -11.75 11.57
CA LEU A 154 -7.10 -10.70 12.56
C LEU A 154 -8.42 -10.19 13.14
N LEU A 155 -9.46 -10.10 12.31
CA LEU A 155 -10.74 -9.50 12.70
C LEU A 155 -11.80 -10.54 13.11
N HIS A 156 -11.72 -11.79 12.58
CA HIS A 156 -12.70 -12.84 12.84
C HIS A 156 -12.08 -14.19 13.23
N PRO A 157 -11.19 -14.26 14.24
CA PRO A 157 -10.44 -15.49 14.55
C PRO A 157 -11.32 -16.64 15.08
N GLU A 158 -12.57 -16.39 15.43
CA GLU A 158 -13.48 -17.41 16.03
C GLU A 158 -14.13 -18.35 14.99
N GLN A 159 -13.90 -18.15 13.69
CA GLN A 159 -14.51 -18.97 12.64
C GLN A 159 -13.60 -20.09 12.10
N ARG A 160 -12.51 -20.40 12.82
CA ARG A 160 -11.59 -21.51 12.47
C ARG A 160 -11.66 -22.65 13.46
#